data_eaedbd11d27aa95e0b232427c0ab36f4
#
_entry.id   eaedbd11d27aa95e0b232427c0ab36f4
#
_cell.length_a   1.000
_cell.length_b   1.000
_cell.length_c   1.000
_cell.angle_alpha   90.00
_cell.angle_beta   90.00
_cell.angle_gamma   90.00
#
_symmetry.space_group_name_H-M   'P 1'
#
loop_
_entity.id
_entity.type
_entity.pdbx_description
1 polymer ?
#
loop_
_entity_poly.entity_id
_entity_poly.type
_entity_poly.pdbx_seq_one_letter_code
_entity_poly.pdbx_strand_id
1 'polypeptide(L)'
;KREIHITDILAVDTMAPVRISGALAGETCLEKAVGIAAMVKTRHLPMQKIAEQLRIELGVNVMVAGVEAVMASLGALTTPGTSLPLAILDMGGGSTDAAVISEDGKVSMTHQAGAGELVSMLIETELGLGDRHMAEQIKKYPLAKVESLFHMRMENGQMTFVEQSIDPRFYGRVVLLTEDGMIRLEQDIPMEKIVQVRREAKRKVFVTNAFRALKKVAPGQ
;
A
#
# COMPACT_ATOMS: atom_id res chain seq x y z
N LYS A 1 15.62 -6.46 -29.83
CA LYS A 1 14.66 -5.63 -29.05
C LYS A 1 13.67 -6.60 -28.41
N ARG A 2 13.51 -6.57 -27.06
CA ARG A 2 12.45 -7.32 -26.39
C ARG A 2 11.22 -6.45 -26.39
N GLU A 3 10.12 -6.93 -26.93
CA GLU A 3 8.82 -6.28 -26.77
C GLU A 3 8.32 -6.44 -25.33
N ILE A 4 7.95 -5.34 -24.71
CA ILE A 4 7.36 -5.31 -23.37
C ILE A 4 5.86 -5.08 -23.56
N HIS A 5 5.05 -6.05 -23.13
CA HIS A 5 3.60 -5.91 -23.15
C HIS A 5 3.12 -5.44 -21.78
N ILE A 6 2.58 -4.22 -21.74
CA ILE A 6 1.94 -3.67 -20.55
C ILE A 6 0.50 -4.19 -20.50
N THR A 7 0.13 -4.81 -19.39
CA THR A 7 -1.20 -5.40 -19.18
C THR A 7 -2.13 -4.53 -18.37
N ASP A 8 -1.58 -3.69 -17.50
CA ASP A 8 -2.33 -2.71 -16.73
C ASP A 8 -1.43 -1.53 -16.31
N ILE A 9 -2.02 -0.35 -16.18
CA ILE A 9 -1.36 0.87 -15.67
C ILE A 9 -2.29 1.56 -14.70
N LEU A 10 -1.76 1.95 -13.56
CA LEU A 10 -2.38 2.90 -12.64
C LEU A 10 -1.49 4.14 -12.55
N ALA A 11 -2.00 5.28 -12.97
CA ALA A 11 -1.37 6.58 -12.76
C ALA A 11 -2.16 7.35 -11.69
N VAL A 12 -1.47 7.92 -10.72
CA VAL A 12 -2.05 8.67 -9.61
C VAL A 12 -1.33 10.00 -9.51
N ASP A 13 -2.07 11.09 -9.55
CA ASP A 13 -1.53 12.42 -9.29
C ASP A 13 -1.34 12.66 -7.78
N THR A 14 -0.47 13.58 -7.43
CA THR A 14 -0.32 14.03 -6.05
C THR A 14 -1.51 14.86 -5.60
N MET A 15 -1.69 14.96 -4.29
CA MET A 15 -2.84 15.63 -3.70
C MET A 15 -2.80 17.14 -3.79
N ALA A 16 -1.60 17.69 -3.66
CA ALA A 16 -1.39 19.13 -3.67
C ALA A 16 -0.26 19.49 -4.62
N PRO A 17 -0.42 20.55 -5.41
CA PRO A 17 0.71 21.10 -6.16
C PRO A 17 1.78 21.57 -5.17
N VAL A 18 3.01 21.11 -5.35
CA VAL A 18 4.14 21.59 -4.57
C VAL A 18 4.43 23.01 -5.03
N ARG A 19 4.31 24.00 -4.11
CA ARG A 19 4.79 25.34 -4.37
C ARG A 19 6.29 25.38 -4.14
N ILE A 20 7.04 25.49 -5.21
CA ILE A 20 8.47 25.81 -5.13
C ILE A 20 8.57 27.32 -5.01
N SER A 21 8.86 27.82 -3.82
CA SER A 21 9.24 29.22 -3.60
C SER A 21 10.75 29.33 -3.76
N GLY A 22 11.22 30.04 -4.77
CA GLY A 22 12.68 30.25 -4.94
C GLY A 22 13.14 30.77 -6.29
N ALA A 23 12.29 31.13 -7.19
CA ALA A 23 12.72 31.81 -8.42
C ALA A 23 12.80 33.33 -8.20
N LEU A 24 13.77 33.96 -8.83
CA LEU A 24 14.13 35.40 -8.78
C LEU A 24 12.99 36.39 -9.13
N ALA A 25 11.79 35.93 -9.43
CA ALA A 25 10.68 36.76 -9.88
C ALA A 25 9.34 36.48 -9.16
N GLY A 26 9.32 35.77 -8.03
CA GLY A 26 8.06 35.44 -7.35
C GLY A 26 7.15 34.47 -8.12
N GLU A 27 7.68 33.78 -9.11
CA GLU A 27 6.95 32.77 -9.86
C GLU A 27 6.77 31.50 -9.00
N THR A 28 5.53 31.09 -8.82
CA THR A 28 5.18 29.81 -8.19
C THR A 28 5.07 28.75 -9.29
N CYS A 29 6.06 27.89 -9.42
CA CYS A 29 5.93 26.66 -10.22
C CYS A 29 5.11 25.65 -9.45
N LEU A 30 4.02 25.18 -10.07
CA LEU A 30 3.22 24.07 -9.57
C LEU A 30 3.75 22.78 -10.22
N GLU A 31 4.60 22.05 -9.52
CA GLU A 31 4.98 20.70 -9.96
C GLU A 31 3.96 19.69 -9.41
N LYS A 32 3.37 18.92 -10.32
CA LYS A 32 2.59 17.74 -9.95
C LYS A 32 3.50 16.53 -9.98
N ALA A 33 3.76 15.94 -8.83
CA ALA A 33 4.37 14.63 -8.80
C ALA A 33 3.31 13.59 -9.22
N VAL A 34 3.68 12.65 -10.07
CA VAL A 34 2.81 11.58 -10.53
C VAL A 34 3.38 10.25 -10.09
N GLY A 35 2.58 9.45 -9.39
CA GLY A 35 2.89 8.07 -9.11
C GLY A 35 2.35 7.17 -10.21
N ILE A 36 3.20 6.31 -10.78
CA ILE A 36 2.80 5.35 -11.81
C ILE A 36 3.17 3.94 -11.37
N ALA A 37 2.20 3.04 -11.40
CA ALA A 37 2.43 1.61 -11.33
C ALA A 37 2.04 0.98 -12.67
N ALA A 38 2.89 0.11 -13.19
CA ALA A 38 2.63 -0.60 -14.44
C ALA A 38 2.86 -2.09 -14.25
N MET A 39 1.98 -2.89 -14.83
CA MET A 39 2.11 -4.33 -14.88
C MET A 39 2.50 -4.78 -16.27
N VAL A 40 3.50 -5.63 -16.35
CA VAL A 40 4.01 -6.16 -17.61
C VAL A 40 3.74 -7.66 -17.70
N LYS A 41 3.35 -8.12 -18.87
CA LYS A 41 3.19 -9.55 -19.12
C LYS A 41 4.57 -10.20 -19.13
N THR A 42 4.87 -10.99 -18.11
CA THR A 42 6.03 -11.87 -18.09
C THR A 42 5.66 -13.23 -18.67
N ARG A 43 6.50 -13.81 -19.55
CA ARG A 43 6.33 -15.21 -19.95
C ARG A 43 6.59 -16.10 -18.72
N HIS A 44 5.95 -17.27 -18.67
CA HIS A 44 5.90 -18.25 -17.57
C HIS A 44 7.23 -18.70 -16.94
N LEU A 45 8.34 -18.12 -17.33
CA LEU A 45 9.69 -18.58 -17.03
C LEU A 45 10.18 -18.36 -15.58
N PRO A 46 9.82 -17.30 -14.82
CA PRO A 46 10.46 -17.11 -13.52
C PRO A 46 10.11 -18.19 -12.52
N MET A 47 8.82 -18.54 -12.36
CA MET A 47 8.38 -19.54 -11.38
C MET A 47 8.82 -20.95 -11.75
N GLN A 48 8.80 -21.29 -13.05
CA GLN A 48 9.31 -22.56 -13.53
C GLN A 48 10.82 -22.72 -13.30
N LYS A 49 11.61 -21.65 -13.51
CA LYS A 49 13.04 -21.66 -13.21
C LYS A 49 13.32 -21.83 -11.73
N ILE A 50 12.57 -21.13 -10.87
CA ILE A 50 12.70 -21.27 -9.41
C ILE A 50 12.34 -22.71 -9.01
N ALA A 51 11.24 -23.27 -9.52
CA ALA A 51 10.85 -24.64 -9.22
C ALA A 51 11.92 -25.65 -9.65
N GLU A 52 12.50 -25.46 -10.84
CA GLU A 52 13.57 -26.33 -11.34
C GLU A 52 14.84 -26.21 -10.49
N GLN A 53 15.23 -25.00 -10.13
CA GLN A 53 16.40 -24.77 -9.29
C GLN A 53 16.24 -25.39 -7.91
N LEU A 54 15.07 -25.26 -7.29
CA LEU A 54 14.75 -25.91 -6.02
C LEU A 54 14.78 -27.43 -6.11
N ARG A 55 14.29 -28.01 -7.22
CA ARG A 55 14.42 -29.47 -7.46
C ARG A 55 15.87 -29.91 -7.46
N ILE A 56 16.73 -29.17 -8.18
CA ILE A 56 18.14 -29.50 -8.33
C ILE A 56 18.87 -29.33 -6.99
N GLU A 57 18.68 -28.23 -6.30
CA GLU A 57 19.42 -27.88 -5.08
C GLU A 57 18.98 -28.69 -3.85
N LEU A 58 17.67 -28.95 -3.73
CA LEU A 58 17.11 -29.57 -2.53
C LEU A 58 16.75 -31.04 -2.73
N GLY A 59 16.78 -31.56 -3.96
CA GLY A 59 16.37 -32.94 -4.28
C GLY A 59 14.90 -33.24 -3.99
N VAL A 60 14.02 -32.21 -3.96
CA VAL A 60 12.59 -32.35 -3.66
C VAL A 60 11.76 -32.15 -4.91
N ASN A 61 10.55 -32.76 -4.92
CA ASN A 61 9.62 -32.52 -6.01
C ASN A 61 8.90 -31.19 -5.81
N VAL A 62 9.06 -30.25 -6.74
CA VAL A 62 8.47 -28.91 -6.69
C VAL A 62 7.49 -28.77 -7.84
N MET A 63 6.23 -28.41 -7.54
CA MET A 63 5.21 -28.09 -8.52
C MET A 63 4.73 -26.66 -8.35
N VAL A 64 4.50 -25.97 -9.47
CA VAL A 64 3.82 -24.67 -9.47
C VAL A 64 2.30 -24.95 -9.41
N ALA A 65 1.68 -24.66 -8.26
CA ALA A 65 0.29 -25.02 -8.02
C ALA A 65 -0.72 -24.11 -8.76
N GLY A 66 -0.45 -22.80 -8.84
CA GLY A 66 -1.35 -21.86 -9.49
C GLY A 66 -0.89 -20.42 -9.36
N VAL A 67 -1.74 -19.50 -9.80
CA VAL A 67 -1.57 -18.06 -9.63
C VAL A 67 -2.17 -17.60 -8.30
N GLU A 68 -1.61 -16.54 -7.74
CA GLU A 68 -1.92 -16.00 -6.39
C GLU A 68 -3.42 -15.82 -6.16
N ALA A 69 -4.13 -15.15 -7.07
CA ALA A 69 -5.57 -14.90 -6.94
C ALA A 69 -6.42 -16.19 -6.85
N VAL A 70 -6.03 -17.26 -7.57
CA VAL A 70 -6.72 -18.55 -7.49
C VAL A 70 -6.44 -19.23 -6.15
N MET A 71 -5.19 -19.18 -5.69
CA MET A 71 -4.81 -19.80 -4.40
C MET A 71 -5.45 -19.05 -3.23
N ALA A 72 -5.49 -17.73 -3.26
CA ALA A 72 -6.21 -16.91 -2.28
C ALA A 72 -7.72 -17.26 -2.25
N SER A 73 -8.33 -17.46 -3.43
CA SER A 73 -9.73 -17.86 -3.55
C SER A 73 -10.01 -19.23 -2.93
N LEU A 74 -9.15 -20.19 -3.21
CA LEU A 74 -9.26 -21.52 -2.63
C LEU A 74 -9.05 -21.50 -1.11
N GLY A 75 -8.09 -20.71 -0.64
CA GLY A 75 -7.86 -20.52 0.78
C GLY A 75 -9.07 -19.88 1.49
N ALA A 76 -9.70 -18.88 0.89
CA ALA A 76 -10.89 -18.24 1.46
C ALA A 76 -12.08 -19.20 1.58
N LEU A 77 -12.25 -20.13 0.64
CA LEU A 77 -13.31 -21.16 0.70
C LEU A 77 -13.13 -22.13 1.88
N THR A 78 -11.92 -22.24 2.44
CA THR A 78 -11.70 -23.09 3.63
C THR A 78 -12.10 -22.39 4.93
N THR A 79 -12.42 -21.10 4.90
CA THR A 79 -12.87 -20.34 6.06
C THR A 79 -14.30 -20.75 6.45
N PRO A 80 -14.55 -21.16 7.71
CA PRO A 80 -15.88 -21.52 8.15
C PRO A 80 -16.92 -20.42 7.90
N GLY A 81 -18.07 -20.79 7.35
CA GLY A 81 -19.16 -19.84 7.06
C GLY A 81 -19.08 -19.14 5.70
N THR A 82 -18.04 -19.36 4.91
CA THR A 82 -18.00 -18.90 3.51
C THR A 82 -18.84 -19.81 2.62
N SER A 83 -19.59 -19.19 1.71
CA SER A 83 -20.41 -19.89 0.70
C SER A 83 -20.27 -19.20 -0.67
N LEU A 84 -20.62 -19.88 -1.72
CA LEU A 84 -20.72 -19.30 -3.06
C LEU A 84 -22.05 -18.54 -3.21
N PRO A 85 -22.09 -17.44 -3.99
CA PRO A 85 -20.98 -16.85 -4.72
C PRO A 85 -20.01 -16.11 -3.76
N LEU A 86 -18.71 -16.10 -4.11
CA LEU A 86 -17.67 -15.49 -3.27
C LEU A 86 -16.83 -14.50 -4.08
N ALA A 87 -16.71 -13.28 -3.59
CA ALA A 87 -15.79 -12.28 -4.13
C ALA A 87 -14.59 -12.10 -3.20
N ILE A 88 -13.40 -12.10 -3.76
CA ILE A 88 -12.14 -11.93 -3.03
C ILE A 88 -11.39 -10.78 -3.65
N LEU A 89 -10.85 -9.91 -2.79
CA LEU A 89 -9.98 -8.81 -3.16
C LEU A 89 -8.69 -8.92 -2.35
N ASP A 90 -7.58 -9.12 -3.05
CA ASP A 90 -6.25 -9.15 -2.47
C ASP A 90 -5.49 -7.89 -2.87
N MET A 91 -5.02 -7.13 -1.88
CA MET A 91 -4.26 -5.90 -2.07
C MET A 91 -2.86 -6.08 -1.49
N GLY A 92 -1.95 -6.56 -2.34
CA GLY A 92 -0.57 -6.84 -1.97
C GLY A 92 0.33 -5.60 -1.92
N GLY A 93 1.63 -5.80 -2.14
CA GLY A 93 2.62 -4.72 -2.25
C GLY A 93 2.55 -4.00 -3.59
N GLY A 94 2.71 -4.73 -4.69
CA GLY A 94 2.82 -4.19 -6.05
C GLY A 94 1.53 -4.25 -6.87
N SER A 95 0.63 -5.18 -6.55
CA SER A 95 -0.58 -5.47 -7.31
C SER A 95 -1.84 -5.53 -6.46
N THR A 96 -2.96 -5.36 -7.13
CA THR A 96 -4.30 -5.60 -6.59
C THR A 96 -4.96 -6.69 -7.42
N ASP A 97 -5.34 -7.77 -6.78
CA ASP A 97 -5.95 -8.94 -7.38
C ASP A 97 -7.40 -9.06 -6.94
N ALA A 98 -8.28 -9.40 -7.87
CA ALA A 98 -9.65 -9.75 -7.54
C ALA A 98 -10.06 -11.04 -8.23
N ALA A 99 -10.84 -11.84 -7.53
CA ALA A 99 -11.48 -13.04 -8.07
C ALA A 99 -12.93 -13.12 -7.61
N VAL A 100 -13.79 -13.60 -8.48
CA VAL A 100 -15.17 -13.96 -8.16
C VAL A 100 -15.37 -15.41 -8.53
N ILE A 101 -15.87 -16.18 -7.58
CA ILE A 101 -16.34 -17.54 -7.80
C ILE A 101 -17.85 -17.50 -7.80
N SER A 102 -18.47 -17.82 -8.92
CA SER A 102 -19.92 -17.87 -9.08
C SER A 102 -20.52 -19.14 -8.47
N GLU A 103 -21.85 -19.22 -8.35
CA GLU A 103 -22.56 -20.38 -7.81
C GLU A 103 -22.27 -21.68 -8.59
N ASP A 104 -22.03 -21.57 -9.89
CA ASP A 104 -21.67 -22.70 -10.77
C ASP A 104 -20.18 -23.08 -10.69
N GLY A 105 -19.41 -22.43 -9.79
CA GLY A 105 -17.99 -22.70 -9.58
C GLY A 105 -17.03 -22.06 -10.58
N LYS A 106 -17.54 -21.25 -11.53
CA LYS A 106 -16.66 -20.53 -12.47
C LYS A 106 -15.90 -19.43 -11.75
N VAL A 107 -14.61 -19.31 -12.07
CA VAL A 107 -13.72 -18.30 -11.52
C VAL A 107 -13.43 -17.22 -12.57
N SER A 108 -13.82 -15.99 -12.26
CA SER A 108 -13.39 -14.79 -12.98
C SER A 108 -12.33 -14.08 -12.16
N MET A 109 -11.20 -13.71 -12.78
CA MET A 109 -10.11 -13.04 -12.07
C MET A 109 -9.56 -11.85 -12.85
N THR A 110 -8.97 -10.91 -12.12
CA THR A 110 -8.21 -9.79 -12.68
C THR A 110 -7.00 -9.49 -11.81
N HIS A 111 -5.97 -9.00 -12.45
CA HIS A 111 -4.70 -8.63 -11.83
C HIS A 111 -4.37 -7.21 -12.29
N GLN A 112 -4.16 -6.29 -11.35
CA GLN A 112 -4.02 -4.87 -11.63
C GLN A 112 -2.78 -4.29 -10.98
N ALA A 113 -2.16 -3.33 -11.67
CA ALA A 113 -1.01 -2.60 -11.19
C ALA A 113 -1.36 -1.68 -10.01
N GLY A 114 -0.47 -1.63 -9.02
CA GLY A 114 -0.51 -0.69 -7.92
C GLY A 114 -1.24 -1.21 -6.69
N ALA A 115 -0.57 -1.13 -5.56
CA ALA A 115 -1.06 -1.48 -4.23
C ALA A 115 -0.21 -0.78 -3.15
N GLY A 116 0.20 -1.49 -2.11
CA GLY A 116 0.84 -0.92 -0.93
C GLY A 116 2.11 -0.12 -1.19
N GLU A 117 2.93 -0.51 -2.16
CA GLU A 117 4.16 0.21 -2.51
C GLU A 117 3.88 1.57 -3.15
N LEU A 118 2.83 1.65 -4.00
CA LEU A 118 2.41 2.92 -4.58
C LEU A 118 1.88 3.88 -3.50
N VAL A 119 1.17 3.36 -2.49
CA VAL A 119 0.75 4.16 -1.32
C VAL A 119 1.97 4.74 -0.59
N SER A 120 2.98 3.92 -0.31
CA SER A 120 4.20 4.37 0.38
C SER A 120 4.98 5.39 -0.45
N MET A 121 5.04 5.21 -1.77
CA MET A 121 5.65 6.17 -2.69
C MET A 121 4.93 7.53 -2.67
N LEU A 122 3.60 7.54 -2.68
CA LEU A 122 2.83 8.79 -2.59
C LEU A 122 3.05 9.49 -1.25
N ILE A 123 3.05 8.75 -0.13
CA ILE A 123 3.33 9.31 1.20
C ILE A 123 4.73 9.94 1.24
N GLU A 124 5.74 9.21 0.75
CA GLU A 124 7.12 9.70 0.68
C GLU A 124 7.23 11.00 -0.10
N THR A 125 6.65 11.02 -1.30
CA THR A 125 6.70 12.18 -2.21
C THR A 125 5.94 13.38 -1.64
N GLU A 126 4.72 13.18 -1.17
CA GLU A 126 3.85 14.26 -0.66
C GLU A 126 4.37 14.90 0.63
N LEU A 127 5.02 14.11 1.48
CA LEU A 127 5.61 14.62 2.72
C LEU A 127 7.08 15.03 2.57
N GLY A 128 7.69 14.75 1.40
CA GLY A 128 9.10 15.07 1.15
C GLY A 128 10.06 14.33 2.08
N LEU A 129 9.76 13.05 2.41
CA LEU A 129 10.50 12.32 3.43
C LEU A 129 11.91 11.93 2.98
N GLY A 130 12.09 11.59 1.70
CA GLY A 130 13.34 11.05 1.16
C GLY A 130 13.71 9.68 1.73
N ASP A 131 12.78 9.04 2.44
CA ASP A 131 12.95 7.74 3.08
C ASP A 131 11.68 6.89 2.89
N ARG A 132 11.79 5.88 2.02
CA ARG A 132 10.72 4.92 1.73
C ARG A 132 10.34 4.09 2.96
N HIS A 133 11.30 3.76 3.82
CA HIS A 133 11.03 2.99 5.03
C HIS A 133 10.16 3.78 6.00
N MET A 134 10.45 5.07 6.22
CA MET A 134 9.62 5.93 7.04
C MET A 134 8.20 6.08 6.45
N ALA A 135 8.06 6.22 5.14
CA ALA A 135 6.75 6.27 4.48
C ALA A 135 5.95 4.97 4.71
N GLU A 136 6.62 3.82 4.68
CA GLU A 136 6.01 2.53 4.99
C GLU A 136 5.55 2.44 6.45
N GLN A 137 6.33 2.97 7.40
CA GLN A 137 5.94 3.05 8.81
C GLN A 137 4.72 3.98 9.00
N ILE A 138 4.73 5.16 8.35
CA ILE A 138 3.57 6.08 8.37
C ILE A 138 2.32 5.41 7.80
N LYS A 139 2.45 4.59 6.76
CA LYS A 139 1.33 3.84 6.19
C LYS A 139 0.71 2.86 7.19
N LYS A 140 1.53 2.21 8.01
CA LYS A 140 1.14 1.10 8.89
C LYS A 140 0.67 1.55 10.26
N TYR A 141 1.42 2.43 10.92
CA TYR A 141 1.28 2.69 12.33
C TYR A 141 0.50 3.96 12.64
N PRO A 142 -0.19 4.03 13.79
CA PRO A 142 -0.87 5.23 14.24
C PRO A 142 0.12 6.31 14.65
N LEU A 143 -0.34 7.57 14.55
CA LEU A 143 0.41 8.75 14.93
C LEU A 143 -0.08 9.30 16.26
N ALA A 144 0.84 9.87 17.03
CA ALA A 144 0.54 10.67 18.20
C ALA A 144 1.44 11.89 18.27
N LYS A 145 0.97 12.97 18.90
CA LYS A 145 1.79 14.12 19.30
C LYS A 145 2.01 14.06 20.79
N VAL A 146 3.28 14.04 21.20
CA VAL A 146 3.66 14.06 22.62
C VAL A 146 3.53 15.49 23.13
N GLU A 147 2.53 15.76 23.97
CA GLU A 147 2.22 17.10 24.49
C GLU A 147 2.77 17.33 25.91
N SER A 148 3.04 16.24 26.63
CA SER A 148 3.79 16.27 27.89
C SER A 148 4.53 14.95 28.09
N LEU A 149 5.29 14.84 29.18
CA LEU A 149 5.99 13.60 29.53
C LEU A 149 5.03 12.49 30.00
N PHE A 150 3.76 12.79 30.20
CA PHE A 150 2.77 11.83 30.73
C PHE A 150 1.52 11.71 29.86
N HIS A 151 1.42 12.49 28.77
CA HIS A 151 0.30 12.32 27.85
C HIS A 151 0.66 12.67 26.42
N MET A 152 -0.05 12.06 25.51
CA MET A 152 0.02 12.30 24.07
C MET A 152 -1.38 12.44 23.48
N ARG A 153 -1.50 13.23 22.42
CA ARG A 153 -2.72 13.35 21.62
C ARG A 153 -2.61 12.45 20.41
N MET A 154 -3.50 11.48 20.32
CA MET A 154 -3.60 10.55 19.19
C MET A 154 -4.11 11.25 17.92
N GLU A 155 -3.87 10.67 16.76
CA GLU A 155 -4.33 11.17 15.47
C GLU A 155 -5.85 11.29 15.32
N ASN A 156 -6.62 10.56 16.13
CA ASN A 156 -8.07 10.65 16.21
C ASN A 156 -8.56 11.75 17.19
N GLY A 157 -7.64 12.51 17.78
CA GLY A 157 -7.91 13.55 18.76
C GLY A 157 -8.02 13.07 20.21
N GLN A 158 -7.98 11.77 20.47
CA GLN A 158 -8.06 11.22 21.82
C GLN A 158 -6.78 11.52 22.60
N MET A 159 -6.92 11.90 23.87
CA MET A 159 -5.80 12.02 24.81
C MET A 159 -5.52 10.69 25.45
N THR A 160 -4.25 10.28 25.41
CA THR A 160 -3.78 9.05 26.06
C THR A 160 -2.77 9.43 27.14
N PHE A 161 -3.04 9.01 28.38
CA PHE A 161 -2.16 9.20 29.53
C PHE A 161 -1.35 7.92 29.76
N VAL A 162 -0.09 8.10 30.16
CA VAL A 162 0.83 7.00 30.44
C VAL A 162 1.32 7.08 31.89
N GLU A 163 1.49 5.94 32.54
CA GLU A 163 1.98 5.87 33.92
C GLU A 163 3.48 6.15 34.02
N GLN A 164 4.22 5.70 33.01
CA GLN A 164 5.67 5.94 32.93
C GLN A 164 5.96 7.19 32.09
N SER A 165 6.94 7.96 32.53
CA SER A 165 7.37 9.15 31.80
C SER A 165 7.85 8.81 30.39
N ILE A 166 7.32 9.51 29.40
CA ILE A 166 7.80 9.46 28.03
C ILE A 166 9.20 10.09 28.00
N ASP A 167 10.10 9.52 27.20
CA ASP A 167 11.44 10.07 27.03
C ASP A 167 11.35 11.54 26.55
N PRO A 168 12.03 12.48 27.24
CA PRO A 168 11.99 13.91 26.92
C PRO A 168 12.33 14.27 25.46
N ARG A 169 13.11 13.43 24.75
CA ARG A 169 13.44 13.61 23.34
C ARG A 169 12.21 13.66 22.41
N PHE A 170 11.09 13.09 22.86
CA PHE A 170 9.83 13.07 22.10
C PHE A 170 8.91 14.26 22.40
N TYR A 171 9.22 15.07 23.42
CA TYR A 171 8.38 16.19 23.81
C TYR A 171 8.14 17.17 22.66
N GLY A 172 6.89 17.53 22.42
CA GLY A 172 6.45 18.40 21.33
C GLY A 172 6.51 17.77 19.93
N ARG A 173 6.94 16.52 19.80
CA ARG A 173 7.13 15.84 18.52
C ARG A 173 5.95 14.98 18.13
N VAL A 174 5.79 14.82 16.81
CA VAL A 174 4.94 13.78 16.24
C VAL A 174 5.74 12.48 16.20
N VAL A 175 5.11 11.40 16.67
CA VAL A 175 5.71 10.07 16.76
C VAL A 175 4.78 9.03 16.12
N LEU A 176 5.37 7.96 15.60
CA LEU A 176 4.69 6.72 15.23
C LEU A 176 4.73 5.77 16.42
N LEU A 177 3.59 5.13 16.72
CA LEU A 177 3.49 4.14 17.78
C LEU A 177 3.60 2.75 17.16
N THR A 178 4.80 2.18 17.22
CA THR A 178 5.09 0.85 16.68
C THR A 178 5.10 -0.21 17.77
N GLU A 179 5.17 -1.47 17.41
CA GLU A 179 5.29 -2.59 18.35
C GLU A 179 6.59 -2.51 19.16
N ASP A 180 7.66 -1.96 18.58
CA ASP A 180 8.98 -1.81 19.21
C ASP A 180 9.14 -0.48 19.98
N GLY A 181 8.08 0.34 20.04
CA GLY A 181 8.10 1.63 20.72
C GLY A 181 7.78 2.83 19.83
N MET A 182 8.24 4.00 20.24
CA MET A 182 7.98 5.25 19.55
C MET A 182 9.09 5.59 18.56
N ILE A 183 8.72 5.91 17.31
CA ILE A 183 9.63 6.42 16.30
C ILE A 183 9.31 7.90 16.06
N ARG A 184 10.32 8.77 16.23
CA ARG A 184 10.19 10.20 15.96
C ARG A 184 10.26 10.46 14.45
N LEU A 185 9.41 11.35 13.95
CA LEU A 185 9.60 11.90 12.62
C LEU A 185 10.69 12.97 12.68
N GLU A 186 11.64 12.90 11.75
CA GLU A 186 12.72 13.89 11.66
C GLU A 186 12.21 15.25 11.17
N GLN A 187 11.28 15.24 10.24
CA GLN A 187 10.66 16.43 9.68
C GLN A 187 9.62 17.02 10.64
N ASP A 188 9.58 18.33 10.73
CA ASP A 188 8.56 19.06 11.50
C ASP A 188 7.29 19.24 10.68
N ILE A 189 6.57 18.13 10.46
CA ILE A 189 5.33 18.09 9.68
C ILE A 189 4.15 18.00 10.66
N PRO A 190 3.11 18.85 10.52
CA PRO A 190 1.91 18.73 11.33
C PRO A 190 1.27 17.36 11.21
N MET A 191 0.85 16.78 12.33
CA MET A 191 0.24 15.44 12.38
C MET A 191 -0.98 15.35 11.47
N GLU A 192 -1.79 16.40 11.45
CA GLU A 192 -3.00 16.47 10.62
C GLU A 192 -2.68 16.35 9.12
N LYS A 193 -1.58 16.97 8.67
CA LYS A 193 -1.10 16.83 7.28
C LYS A 193 -0.67 15.41 6.97
N ILE A 194 0.05 14.75 7.88
CA ILE A 194 0.49 13.36 7.70
C ILE A 194 -0.72 12.43 7.58
N VAL A 195 -1.70 12.59 8.48
CA VAL A 195 -2.94 11.80 8.48
C VAL A 195 -3.72 12.03 7.18
N GLN A 196 -3.82 13.27 6.72
CA GLN A 196 -4.49 13.62 5.47
C GLN A 196 -3.80 12.96 4.28
N VAL A 197 -2.50 13.11 4.14
CA VAL A 197 -1.71 12.52 3.03
C VAL A 197 -1.84 11.00 3.03
N ARG A 198 -1.69 10.35 4.17
CA ARG A 198 -1.85 8.91 4.30
C ARG A 198 -3.24 8.43 3.87
N ARG A 199 -4.30 9.11 4.33
CA ARG A 199 -5.69 8.78 3.98
C ARG A 199 -5.92 8.90 2.49
N GLU A 200 -5.50 10.01 1.90
CA GLU A 200 -5.70 10.24 0.47
C GLU A 200 -4.86 9.30 -0.40
N ALA A 201 -3.61 9.00 -0.02
CA ALA A 201 -2.81 8.01 -0.72
C ALA A 201 -3.49 6.64 -0.73
N LYS A 202 -3.98 6.19 0.43
CA LYS A 202 -4.75 4.93 0.54
C LYS A 202 -6.02 4.97 -0.32
N ARG A 203 -6.77 6.07 -0.28
CA ARG A 203 -7.99 6.23 -1.08
C ARG A 203 -7.70 6.19 -2.57
N LYS A 204 -6.71 6.95 -3.04
CA LYS A 204 -6.33 7.02 -4.46
C LYS A 204 -5.86 5.68 -5.02
N VAL A 205 -5.23 4.85 -4.22
CA VAL A 205 -4.69 3.56 -4.67
C VAL A 205 -5.66 2.42 -4.36
N PHE A 206 -5.93 2.15 -3.09
CA PHE A 206 -6.68 0.97 -2.69
C PHE A 206 -8.14 1.04 -3.11
N VAL A 207 -8.83 2.16 -2.83
CA VAL A 207 -10.26 2.28 -3.19
C VAL A 207 -10.42 2.29 -4.71
N THR A 208 -9.57 3.03 -5.43
CA THR A 208 -9.60 3.07 -6.89
C THR A 208 -9.39 1.68 -7.49
N ASN A 209 -8.37 0.95 -7.03
CA ASN A 209 -8.10 -0.38 -7.55
C ASN A 209 -9.16 -1.41 -7.14
N ALA A 210 -9.71 -1.32 -5.93
CA ALA A 210 -10.82 -2.16 -5.52
C ALA A 210 -12.00 -2.03 -6.49
N PHE A 211 -12.42 -0.79 -6.79
CA PHE A 211 -13.50 -0.54 -7.76
C PHE A 211 -13.15 -1.04 -9.17
N ARG A 212 -11.95 -0.76 -9.66
CA ARG A 212 -11.49 -1.22 -10.97
C ARG A 212 -11.49 -2.74 -11.07
N ALA A 213 -11.03 -3.42 -10.03
CA ALA A 213 -10.94 -4.86 -9.96
C ALA A 213 -12.33 -5.51 -9.91
N LEU A 214 -13.19 -5.07 -9.00
CA LEU A 214 -14.54 -5.59 -8.86
C LEU A 214 -15.36 -5.36 -10.13
N LYS A 215 -15.28 -4.18 -10.75
CA LYS A 215 -15.97 -3.90 -12.02
C LYS A 215 -15.54 -4.84 -13.16
N LYS A 216 -14.28 -5.31 -13.16
CA LYS A 216 -13.80 -6.26 -14.18
C LYS A 216 -14.29 -7.69 -13.94
N VAL A 217 -14.36 -8.15 -12.68
CA VAL A 217 -14.72 -9.54 -12.35
C VAL A 217 -16.22 -9.75 -12.14
N ALA A 218 -16.97 -8.71 -11.83
CA ALA A 218 -18.41 -8.72 -11.61
C ALA A 218 -19.10 -7.58 -12.40
N PRO A 219 -19.08 -7.62 -13.76
CA PRO A 219 -19.70 -6.58 -14.57
C PRO A 219 -21.22 -6.64 -14.39
N GLY A 220 -21.82 -5.53 -13.93
CA GLY A 220 -23.29 -5.39 -13.80
C GLY A 220 -23.86 -5.68 -12.42
N GLN A 221 -23.01 -5.84 -11.39
CA GLN A 221 -23.42 -5.86 -9.98
C GLN A 221 -23.11 -4.55 -9.29
#